data_c01dc18ccbd244fd1d3f5b366825ec16
#
_entry.id   c01dc18ccbd244fd1d3f5b366825ec16
#
_cell.length_a   1.000
_cell.length_b   1.000
_cell.length_c   1.000
_cell.angle_alpha   90.00
_cell.angle_beta   90.00
_cell.angle_gamma   90.00
#
_symmetry.space_group_name_H-M   'P 1'
#
loop_
_entity.id
_entity.type
_entity.pdbx_description
1 polymer ?
#
loop_
_entity_poly.entity_id
_entity_poly.type
_entity_poly.pdbx_seq_one_letter_code
_entity_poly.pdbx_strand_id
1 'polypeptide(L)'
;MNQAYTPPLDEILFLLDNVIHWSNLLDLPPYTELDRETFTAILSEAAKFATRELSPINEIGDDEGCQLLDGRVRPPSAFLRAFRKYVTEGWCSMEIPEEYGGQRLPLLLGAVISEMNNGACIAFSMLPCMLRSAAHLLIAHADPDLRD
;
A
#
# COMPACT_ATOMS: atom_id res chain seq x y z
N MET A 1 15.91 -14.42 17.72
CA MET A 1 15.73 -14.36 16.25
C MET A 1 14.28 -13.97 16.04
N ASN A 2 14.02 -12.72 15.66
CA ASN A 2 12.66 -12.31 15.28
C ASN A 2 12.29 -13.06 14.00
N GLN A 3 11.16 -13.74 14.03
CA GLN A 3 10.64 -14.40 12.84
C GLN A 3 10.20 -13.30 11.87
N ALA A 4 10.73 -13.32 10.64
CA ALA A 4 10.32 -12.37 9.61
C ALA A 4 8.80 -12.45 9.41
N TYR A 5 8.13 -11.30 9.38
CA TYR A 5 6.68 -11.25 9.12
C TYR A 5 6.38 -11.76 7.72
N THR A 6 5.40 -12.64 7.64
CA THR A 6 4.83 -13.12 6.38
C THR A 6 3.32 -12.93 6.44
N PRO A 7 2.72 -12.17 5.51
CA PRO A 7 1.27 -12.01 5.46
C PRO A 7 0.56 -13.37 5.33
N PRO A 8 -0.55 -13.59 6.05
CA PRO A 8 -1.35 -14.82 5.95
C PRO A 8 -2.22 -14.79 4.67
N LEU A 9 -1.59 -14.86 3.51
CA LEU A 9 -2.25 -14.64 2.21
C LEU A 9 -3.40 -15.60 1.97
N ASP A 10 -3.27 -16.87 2.35
CA ASP A 10 -4.33 -17.88 2.15
C ASP A 10 -5.58 -17.54 2.99
N GLU A 11 -5.39 -17.06 4.23
CA GLU A 11 -6.48 -16.62 5.09
C GLU A 11 -7.15 -15.36 4.54
N ILE A 12 -6.34 -14.41 4.08
CA ILE A 12 -6.83 -13.18 3.43
C ILE A 12 -7.68 -13.53 2.22
N LEU A 13 -7.20 -14.39 1.33
CA LEU A 13 -7.94 -14.81 0.15
C LEU A 13 -9.23 -15.57 0.53
N PHE A 14 -9.18 -16.40 1.57
CA PHE A 14 -10.37 -17.09 2.08
C PHE A 14 -11.43 -16.08 2.57
N LEU A 15 -11.04 -15.08 3.33
CA LEU A 15 -11.95 -14.04 3.83
C LEU A 15 -12.54 -13.19 2.69
N LEU A 16 -11.70 -12.81 1.73
CA LEU A 16 -12.13 -12.07 0.55
C LEU A 16 -13.19 -12.85 -0.23
N ASP A 17 -12.96 -14.13 -0.46
CA ASP A 17 -13.87 -14.96 -1.25
C ASP A 17 -15.16 -15.32 -0.51
N ASN A 18 -15.06 -15.70 0.77
CA ASN A 18 -16.17 -16.34 1.47
C ASN A 18 -16.94 -15.42 2.42
N VAL A 19 -16.35 -14.29 2.80
CA VAL A 19 -16.98 -13.33 3.73
C VAL A 19 -17.32 -12.03 3.02
N ILE A 20 -16.36 -11.47 2.31
CA ILE A 20 -16.52 -10.17 1.63
C ILE A 20 -17.18 -10.33 0.27
N HIS A 21 -17.04 -11.50 -0.38
CA HIS A 21 -17.52 -11.76 -1.72
C HIS A 21 -17.03 -10.72 -2.74
N TRP A 22 -15.70 -10.48 -2.72
CA TRP A 22 -15.06 -9.41 -3.47
C TRP A 22 -15.34 -9.46 -4.99
N SER A 23 -15.64 -10.65 -5.52
CA SER A 23 -15.98 -10.82 -6.94
C SER A 23 -17.17 -9.96 -7.39
N ASN A 24 -18.05 -9.55 -6.47
CA ASN A 24 -19.14 -8.63 -6.78
C ASN A 24 -18.63 -7.24 -7.22
N LEU A 25 -17.38 -6.89 -6.91
CA LEU A 25 -16.76 -5.64 -7.39
C LEU A 25 -16.52 -5.67 -8.91
N LEU A 26 -16.31 -6.86 -9.50
CA LEU A 26 -16.04 -7.01 -10.94
C LEU A 26 -17.27 -6.67 -11.80
N ASP A 27 -18.47 -6.69 -11.22
CA ASP A 27 -19.71 -6.28 -11.89
C ASP A 27 -19.86 -4.74 -11.94
N LEU A 28 -19.03 -4.01 -11.20
CA LEU A 28 -19.07 -2.54 -11.19
C LEU A 28 -18.31 -1.98 -12.38
N PRO A 29 -18.86 -0.98 -13.11
CA PRO A 29 -18.26 -0.43 -14.33
C PRO A 29 -16.76 -0.07 -14.25
N PRO A 30 -16.25 0.48 -13.13
CA PRO A 30 -14.82 0.81 -13.05
C PRO A 30 -13.89 -0.42 -13.05
N TYR A 31 -14.39 -1.63 -12.74
CA TYR A 31 -13.56 -2.79 -12.44
C TYR A 31 -13.84 -4.00 -13.34
N THR A 32 -14.61 -3.85 -14.40
CA THR A 32 -15.00 -4.95 -15.32
C THR A 32 -13.83 -5.57 -16.07
N GLU A 33 -12.70 -4.87 -16.16
CA GLU A 33 -11.47 -5.38 -16.80
C GLU A 33 -10.54 -6.09 -15.79
N LEU A 34 -10.85 -6.00 -14.49
CA LEU A 34 -10.07 -6.66 -13.44
C LEU A 34 -10.58 -8.10 -13.25
N ASP A 35 -9.76 -9.07 -13.58
CA ASP A 35 -10.10 -10.47 -13.34
C ASP A 35 -9.53 -11.01 -12.01
N ARG A 36 -9.98 -12.20 -11.65
CA ARG A 36 -9.55 -12.87 -10.41
C ARG A 36 -8.06 -13.18 -10.39
N GLU A 37 -7.49 -13.55 -11.52
CA GLU A 37 -6.08 -13.90 -11.63
C GLU A 37 -5.21 -12.68 -11.36
N THR A 38 -5.52 -11.56 -11.99
CA THR A 38 -4.85 -10.27 -11.77
C THR A 38 -4.98 -9.79 -10.33
N PHE A 39 -6.19 -9.85 -9.75
CA PHE A 39 -6.42 -9.47 -8.37
C PHE A 39 -5.55 -10.28 -7.40
N THR A 40 -5.52 -11.60 -7.57
CA THR A 40 -4.72 -12.51 -6.73
C THR A 40 -3.22 -12.30 -6.95
N ALA A 41 -2.80 -12.03 -8.18
CA ALA A 41 -1.40 -11.73 -8.50
C ALA A 41 -0.92 -10.45 -7.80
N ILE A 42 -1.73 -9.39 -7.81
CA ILE A 42 -1.42 -8.13 -7.11
C ILE A 42 -1.24 -8.38 -5.60
N LEU A 43 -2.15 -9.13 -4.97
CA LEU A 43 -2.02 -9.47 -3.54
C LEU A 43 -0.77 -10.31 -3.25
N SER A 44 -0.43 -11.23 -4.15
CA SER A 44 0.78 -12.06 -4.02
C SER A 44 2.05 -11.22 -4.10
N GLU A 45 2.11 -10.25 -5.03
CA GLU A 45 3.26 -9.34 -5.13
C GLU A 45 3.33 -8.40 -3.92
N ALA A 46 2.20 -7.91 -3.42
CA ALA A 46 2.14 -7.10 -2.20
C ALA A 46 2.64 -7.89 -0.97
N ALA A 47 2.27 -9.15 -0.84
CA ALA A 47 2.76 -10.02 0.24
C ALA A 47 4.28 -10.23 0.15
N LYS A 48 4.82 -10.40 -1.05
CA LYS A 48 6.27 -10.47 -1.28
C LYS A 48 6.97 -9.17 -0.91
N PHE A 49 6.39 -8.02 -1.29
CA PHE A 49 6.92 -6.71 -0.93
C PHE A 49 6.94 -6.53 0.59
N ALA A 50 5.85 -6.80 1.28
CA ALA A 50 5.75 -6.72 2.74
C ALA A 50 6.82 -7.60 3.43
N THR A 51 6.98 -8.85 2.95
CA THR A 51 7.94 -9.80 3.52
C THR A 51 9.39 -9.41 3.25
N ARG A 52 9.72 -9.00 2.02
CA ARG A 52 11.11 -8.83 1.57
C ARG A 52 11.65 -7.43 1.78
N GLU A 53 10.80 -6.40 1.66
CA GLU A 53 11.22 -5.01 1.69
C GLU A 53 10.86 -4.32 3.01
N LEU A 54 9.71 -4.66 3.62
CA LEU A 54 9.24 -3.97 4.82
C LEU A 54 9.57 -4.70 6.11
N SER A 55 9.36 -6.01 6.17
CA SER A 55 9.62 -6.78 7.40
C SER A 55 11.08 -6.64 7.89
N PRO A 56 12.11 -6.69 7.02
CA PRO A 56 13.51 -6.55 7.48
C PRO A 56 13.87 -5.16 8.02
N ILE A 57 13.13 -4.12 7.62
CA ILE A 57 13.44 -2.73 8.05
C ILE A 57 12.67 -2.30 9.29
N ASN A 58 11.78 -3.14 9.83
CA ASN A 58 11.01 -2.80 11.01
C ASN A 58 11.90 -2.61 12.25
N GLU A 59 12.80 -3.55 12.48
CA GLU A 59 13.77 -3.51 13.60
C GLU A 59 14.75 -2.33 13.43
N ILE A 60 15.25 -2.11 12.21
CA ILE A 60 16.12 -0.95 11.89
C ILE A 60 15.38 0.36 12.17
N GLY A 61 14.10 0.43 11.82
CA GLY A 61 13.27 1.61 12.06
C GLY A 61 13.07 1.91 13.55
N ASP A 62 12.90 0.87 14.37
CA ASP A 62 12.76 0.99 15.81
C ASP A 62 14.07 1.43 16.48
N ASP A 63 15.18 0.82 16.08
CA ASP A 63 16.52 1.13 16.64
C ASP A 63 17.02 2.54 16.27
N GLU A 64 16.90 2.92 14.99
CA GLU A 64 17.40 4.23 14.53
C GLU A 64 16.44 5.38 14.87
N GLY A 65 15.13 5.16 14.77
CA GLY A 65 14.10 6.18 14.94
C GLY A 65 14.23 7.35 13.96
N CYS A 66 13.32 8.32 14.07
CA CYS A 66 13.42 9.58 13.36
C CYS A 66 14.31 10.56 14.14
N GLN A 67 15.21 11.24 13.44
CA GLN A 67 16.15 12.20 14.03
C GLN A 67 15.87 13.61 13.52
N LEU A 68 15.94 14.60 14.41
CA LEU A 68 15.89 16.02 14.04
C LEU A 68 17.32 16.55 13.92
N LEU A 69 17.78 16.81 12.70
CA LEU A 69 19.10 17.33 12.41
C LEU A 69 18.97 18.61 11.58
N ASP A 70 19.55 19.70 12.07
CA ASP A 70 19.54 21.02 11.41
C ASP A 70 18.13 21.49 11.00
N GLY A 71 17.14 21.28 11.88
CA GLY A 71 15.74 21.64 11.65
C GLY A 71 15.00 20.75 10.63
N ARG A 72 15.60 19.65 10.21
CA ARG A 72 15.01 18.68 9.27
C ARG A 72 14.87 17.31 9.93
N VAL A 73 13.73 16.67 9.69
CA VAL A 73 13.52 15.30 10.12
C VAL A 73 14.21 14.35 9.13
N ARG A 74 15.03 13.44 9.67
CA ARG A 74 15.62 12.33 8.92
C ARG A 74 14.97 11.03 9.38
N PRO A 75 14.30 10.31 8.47
CA PRO A 75 13.76 8.98 8.77
C PRO A 75 14.90 7.95 8.89
N PRO A 76 14.60 6.74 9.40
CA PRO A 76 15.55 5.63 9.40
C PRO A 76 16.16 5.39 8.02
N SER A 77 17.44 5.03 8.00
CA SER A 77 18.23 4.95 6.76
C SER A 77 17.63 4.00 5.71
N ALA A 78 17.08 2.88 6.16
CA ALA A 78 16.48 1.86 5.29
C ALA A 78 15.15 2.29 4.66
N PHE A 79 14.40 3.23 5.28
CA PHE A 79 13.07 3.64 4.82
C PHE A 79 13.10 4.34 3.47
N LEU A 80 14.12 5.14 3.20
CA LEU A 80 14.22 5.86 1.94
C LEU A 80 14.32 4.92 0.73
N ARG A 81 15.09 3.83 0.88
CA ARG A 81 15.22 2.82 -0.18
C ARG A 81 13.90 2.09 -0.40
N ALA A 82 13.26 1.63 0.67
CA ALA A 82 11.98 0.95 0.60
C ALA A 82 10.89 1.86 -0.01
N PHE A 83 10.87 3.15 0.35
CA PHE A 83 9.91 4.11 -0.18
C PHE A 83 10.11 4.36 -1.68
N ARG A 84 11.36 4.52 -2.15
CA ARG A 84 11.63 4.64 -3.60
C ARG A 84 11.12 3.43 -4.37
N LYS A 85 11.34 2.22 -3.83
CA LYS A 85 10.84 0.99 -4.44
C LYS A 85 9.32 0.95 -4.44
N TYR A 86 8.68 1.30 -3.32
CA TYR A 86 7.22 1.41 -3.18
C TYR A 86 6.61 2.32 -4.24
N VAL A 87 7.21 3.47 -4.49
CA VAL A 87 6.78 4.43 -5.52
C VAL A 87 7.01 3.86 -6.94
N THR A 88 8.22 3.34 -7.21
CA THR A 88 8.59 2.83 -8.54
C THR A 88 7.74 1.64 -8.97
N GLU A 89 7.32 0.81 -8.03
CA GLU A 89 6.44 -0.34 -8.29
C GLU A 89 4.95 0.04 -8.34
N GLY A 90 4.60 1.32 -8.17
CA GLY A 90 3.25 1.83 -8.36
C GLY A 90 2.32 1.67 -7.15
N TRP A 91 2.81 1.23 -6.00
CA TRP A 91 1.99 1.03 -4.80
C TRP A 91 1.35 2.31 -4.26
N CYS A 92 1.96 3.48 -4.50
CA CYS A 92 1.42 4.76 -4.07
C CYS A 92 0.16 5.19 -4.83
N SER A 93 0.03 4.78 -6.10
CA SER A 93 -1.00 5.29 -7.01
C SER A 93 -2.02 4.24 -7.43
N MET A 94 -2.03 3.06 -6.82
CA MET A 94 -2.88 1.95 -7.25
C MET A 94 -4.37 2.26 -7.25
N GLU A 95 -4.87 3.07 -6.31
CA GLU A 95 -6.29 3.42 -6.19
C GLU A 95 -6.64 4.75 -6.88
N ILE A 96 -5.63 5.49 -7.32
CA ILE A 96 -5.80 6.80 -7.94
C ILE A 96 -6.38 6.61 -9.35
N PRO A 97 -7.32 7.46 -9.79
CA PRO A 97 -7.83 7.42 -11.15
C PRO A 97 -6.72 7.58 -12.21
N GLU A 98 -6.93 6.96 -13.38
CA GLU A 98 -5.97 6.99 -14.49
C GLU A 98 -5.67 8.40 -14.99
N GLU A 99 -6.66 9.30 -14.97
CA GLU A 99 -6.53 10.71 -15.32
C GLU A 99 -5.51 11.47 -14.45
N TYR A 100 -5.21 10.96 -13.24
CA TYR A 100 -4.18 11.48 -12.34
C TYR A 100 -2.96 10.55 -12.25
N GLY A 101 -2.76 9.69 -13.25
CA GLY A 101 -1.62 8.78 -13.34
C GLY A 101 -1.68 7.55 -12.43
N GLY A 102 -2.87 7.20 -11.95
CA GLY A 102 -3.09 6.02 -11.12
C GLY A 102 -3.48 4.77 -11.91
N GLN A 103 -3.80 3.69 -11.19
CA GLN A 103 -4.16 2.39 -11.75
C GLN A 103 -5.65 2.05 -11.57
N ARG A 104 -6.42 2.91 -10.91
CA ARG A 104 -7.87 2.77 -10.68
C ARG A 104 -8.28 1.43 -10.04
N LEU A 105 -7.41 0.83 -9.23
CA LEU A 105 -7.71 -0.41 -8.54
C LEU A 105 -8.71 -0.19 -7.39
N PRO A 106 -9.49 -1.21 -7.01
CA PRO A 106 -10.46 -1.09 -5.93
C PRO A 106 -9.82 -0.72 -4.59
N LEU A 107 -10.48 0.14 -3.81
CA LEU A 107 -10.11 0.47 -2.43
C LEU A 107 -9.91 -0.77 -1.55
N LEU A 108 -10.65 -1.85 -1.84
CA LEU A 108 -10.51 -3.12 -1.13
C LEU A 108 -9.08 -3.69 -1.28
N LEU A 109 -8.50 -3.65 -2.48
CA LEU A 109 -7.11 -4.05 -2.68
C LEU A 109 -6.16 -3.21 -1.82
N GLY A 110 -6.33 -1.89 -1.84
CA GLY A 110 -5.53 -0.99 -1.04
C GLY A 110 -5.65 -1.20 0.47
N ALA A 111 -6.84 -1.55 0.95
CA ALA A 111 -7.07 -1.87 2.36
C ALA A 111 -6.30 -3.14 2.77
N VAL A 112 -6.40 -4.21 1.99
CA VAL A 112 -5.69 -5.48 2.23
C VAL A 112 -4.17 -5.29 2.16
N ILE A 113 -3.68 -4.57 1.15
CA ILE A 113 -2.24 -4.28 1.00
C ILE A 113 -1.73 -3.42 2.18
N SER A 114 -2.54 -2.46 2.63
CA SER A 114 -2.19 -1.68 3.83
C SER A 114 -2.11 -2.53 5.08
N GLU A 115 -2.99 -3.51 5.26
CA GLU A 115 -2.93 -4.45 6.37
C GLU A 115 -1.62 -5.25 6.34
N MET A 116 -1.24 -5.81 5.19
CA MET A 116 0.02 -6.53 5.03
C MET A 116 1.23 -5.65 5.34
N ASN A 117 1.24 -4.41 4.84
CA ASN A 117 2.32 -3.46 5.05
C ASN A 117 2.42 -3.02 6.51
N ASN A 118 1.28 -2.76 7.16
CA ASN A 118 1.23 -2.41 8.59
C ASN A 118 1.74 -3.55 9.47
N GLY A 119 1.38 -4.79 9.15
CA GLY A 119 1.89 -5.97 9.84
C GLY A 119 3.40 -6.17 9.68
N ALA A 120 3.95 -5.77 8.53
CA ALA A 120 5.39 -5.86 8.26
C ALA A 120 6.19 -4.72 8.90
N CYS A 121 5.76 -3.47 8.76
CA CYS A 121 6.42 -2.30 9.34
C CYS A 121 5.45 -1.11 9.41
N ILE A 122 4.79 -0.94 10.54
CA ILE A 122 3.79 0.12 10.73
C ILE A 122 4.42 1.52 10.63
N ALA A 123 5.63 1.70 11.14
CA ALA A 123 6.33 2.98 11.13
C ALA A 123 6.62 3.47 9.69
N PHE A 124 6.99 2.56 8.78
CA PHE A 124 7.12 2.86 7.36
C PHE A 124 5.76 3.20 6.74
N SER A 125 4.73 2.43 7.05
CA SER A 125 3.41 2.51 6.41
C SER A 125 2.66 3.81 6.72
N MET A 126 3.04 4.53 7.76
CA MET A 126 2.41 5.82 8.10
C MET A 126 2.52 6.85 6.99
N LEU A 127 3.66 6.96 6.31
CA LEU A 127 3.83 7.93 5.23
C LEU A 127 2.97 7.59 3.99
N PRO A 128 3.01 6.38 3.42
CA PRO A 128 2.13 6.00 2.32
C PRO A 128 0.64 6.15 2.65
N CYS A 129 0.22 5.83 3.86
CA CYS A 129 -1.16 6.00 4.30
C CYS A 129 -1.61 7.47 4.24
N MET A 130 -0.78 8.38 4.74
CA MET A 130 -1.07 9.82 4.71
C MET A 130 -1.12 10.36 3.29
N LEU A 131 -0.20 9.93 2.42
CA LEU A 131 -0.19 10.34 1.00
C LEU A 131 -1.45 9.89 0.27
N ARG A 132 -1.87 8.64 0.45
CA ARG A 132 -3.13 8.13 -0.13
C ARG A 132 -4.33 8.93 0.35
N SER A 133 -4.44 9.15 1.65
CA SER A 133 -5.55 9.92 2.23
C SER A 133 -5.60 11.33 1.69
N ALA A 134 -4.46 12.00 1.55
CA ALA A 134 -4.37 13.33 0.98
C ALA A 134 -4.78 13.35 -0.51
N ALA A 135 -4.34 12.37 -1.29
CA ALA A 135 -4.72 12.26 -2.69
C ALA A 135 -6.23 12.06 -2.86
N HIS A 136 -6.84 11.16 -2.10
CA HIS A 136 -8.30 10.96 -2.13
C HIS A 136 -9.06 12.21 -1.71
N LEU A 137 -8.57 12.95 -0.71
CA LEU A 137 -9.17 14.22 -0.29
C LEU A 137 -9.14 15.25 -1.42
N LEU A 138 -8.00 15.42 -2.08
CA LEU A 138 -7.85 16.36 -3.20
C LEU A 138 -8.75 15.97 -4.37
N ILE A 139 -8.77 14.70 -4.76
CA ILE A 139 -9.62 14.19 -5.85
C ILE A 139 -11.09 14.46 -5.57
N ALA A 140 -11.54 14.26 -4.33
CA ALA A 140 -12.94 14.39 -3.97
C ALA A 140 -13.42 15.85 -3.77
N HIS A 141 -12.55 16.74 -3.33
CA HIS A 141 -12.97 18.04 -2.79
C HIS A 141 -12.19 19.26 -3.30
N ALA A 142 -11.03 19.07 -3.93
CA ALA A 142 -10.24 20.20 -4.39
C ALA A 142 -10.81 20.80 -5.68
N ASP A 143 -10.55 22.11 -5.86
CA ASP A 143 -10.79 22.78 -7.13
C ASP A 143 -9.91 22.20 -8.25
N PRO A 144 -10.32 22.28 -9.53
CA PRO A 144 -9.55 21.72 -10.64
C PRO A 144 -8.08 22.14 -10.65
N ASP A 145 -7.78 23.40 -10.36
CA ASP A 145 -6.42 23.94 -10.34
C ASP A 145 -5.50 23.34 -9.25
N LEU A 146 -6.09 22.65 -8.27
CA LEU A 146 -5.38 21.99 -7.18
C LEU A 146 -5.24 20.48 -7.38
N ARG A 147 -6.04 19.92 -8.31
CA ARG A 147 -6.00 18.49 -8.62
C ARG A 147 -4.90 18.16 -9.62
N ASP A 148 -4.59 19.06 -10.53
CA ASP A 148 -3.56 18.99 -11.57
C ASP A 148 -2.18 19.40 -11.04
#